data_e2de1155a6fada0dc61e2e0f328dd6b1
#
_entry.id   e2de1155a6fada0dc61e2e0f328dd6b1
#
_cell.length_a   1.000
_cell.length_b   1.000
_cell.length_c   1.000
_cell.angle_alpha   90.00
_cell.angle_beta   90.00
_cell.angle_gamma   90.00
#
_symmetry.space_group_name_H-M   'P 1'
#
loop_
_entity.id
_entity.type
_entity.pdbx_description
1 polymer ?
#
loop_
_entity_poly.entity_id
_entity_poly.type
_entity_poly.pdbx_seq_one_letter_code
_entity_poly.pdbx_strand_id
1 'polypeptide(L)'
;MHKSLLTGLSVVLLAWWGCAPERDDDFHLAPAPIAPEFSVEMVEGDSNRFVLRNLSEGNFQYLWSLPGGTPKTSSEAHDTVLYTDAGDYTITLFVSAANGGGSASASKSVQVLRNAPMSCTSKMSLLTGGCGADGKCWTFTHVAGAVKVGPGYDDYSWYTSPTNGLQDAQYDDGFCFTFENLVFQNKNNGQSVDPWNGYAAVPYDPGISDFVFLEGTGAGGRDQLLLQDDQFMGVWDSDNLLDIVKLTETELIVRARQRDPNGAPLAQGWFELVFMPQ
;
A
#
# COMPACT_ATOMS: atom_id res chain seq x y z
N MET A 1 20.11 -54.92 -81.26
CA MET A 1 20.76 -54.71 -79.95
C MET A 1 19.86 -53.73 -79.16
N HIS A 2 18.98 -54.28 -78.39
CA HIS A 2 18.07 -53.45 -77.54
C HIS A 2 18.42 -53.71 -76.07
N LYS A 3 18.78 -52.72 -75.37
CA LYS A 3 18.92 -52.69 -73.92
C LYS A 3 17.68 -52.14 -73.30
N SER A 4 16.94 -52.99 -72.59
CA SER A 4 15.78 -52.58 -71.73
C SER A 4 16.33 -52.00 -70.43
N LEU A 5 15.85 -50.80 -70.06
CA LEU A 5 16.05 -50.19 -68.78
C LEU A 5 14.81 -50.54 -67.92
N LEU A 6 15.00 -51.30 -66.87
CA LEU A 6 14.01 -51.47 -65.81
C LEU A 6 14.16 -50.33 -64.78
N THR A 7 13.17 -49.48 -64.71
CA THR A 7 13.05 -48.48 -63.65
C THR A 7 12.28 -49.10 -62.47
N GLY A 8 13.01 -49.33 -61.39
CA GLY A 8 12.42 -49.78 -60.13
C GLY A 8 11.73 -48.62 -59.41
N LEU A 9 10.43 -48.76 -59.17
CA LEU A 9 9.61 -47.83 -58.37
C LEU A 9 9.72 -48.25 -56.89
N SER A 10 10.53 -47.52 -56.10
CA SER A 10 10.58 -47.70 -54.66
C SER A 10 9.41 -46.98 -54.01
N VAL A 11 8.45 -47.74 -53.51
CA VAL A 11 7.37 -47.26 -52.69
C VAL A 11 7.90 -47.06 -51.26
N VAL A 12 8.05 -45.81 -50.83
CA VAL A 12 8.40 -45.46 -49.44
C VAL A 12 7.07 -45.46 -48.66
N LEU A 13 6.86 -46.47 -47.85
CA LEU A 13 5.78 -46.50 -46.83
C LEU A 13 6.19 -45.57 -45.71
N LEU A 14 5.59 -44.34 -45.68
CA LEU A 14 5.57 -43.46 -44.54
C LEU A 14 4.62 -44.04 -43.50
N ALA A 15 5.17 -44.73 -42.50
CA ALA A 15 4.39 -45.05 -41.30
C ALA A 15 4.13 -43.78 -40.51
N TRP A 16 2.91 -43.31 -40.57
CA TRP A 16 2.39 -42.29 -39.67
C TRP A 16 2.27 -42.92 -38.27
N TRP A 17 3.25 -42.68 -37.45
CA TRP A 17 3.09 -42.82 -36.01
C TRP A 17 2.28 -41.62 -35.54
N GLY A 18 0.95 -41.73 -35.61
CA GLY A 18 0.08 -40.85 -34.90
C GLY A 18 0.29 -41.07 -33.40
N CYS A 19 0.76 -40.05 -32.68
CA CYS A 19 0.59 -39.98 -31.24
C CYS A 19 -0.88 -40.06 -30.96
N ALA A 20 -1.44 -41.22 -30.61
CA ALA A 20 -2.71 -41.29 -29.99
C ALA A 20 -2.59 -40.54 -28.64
N PRO A 21 -3.42 -39.55 -28.35
CA PRO A 21 -3.43 -38.99 -27.00
C PRO A 21 -3.74 -40.13 -26.03
N GLU A 22 -2.84 -40.40 -25.12
CA GLU A 22 -3.05 -41.31 -24.03
C GLU A 22 -4.27 -40.75 -23.27
N ARG A 23 -5.42 -41.39 -23.40
CA ARG A 23 -6.57 -41.11 -22.57
C ARG A 23 -6.25 -41.71 -21.21
N ASP A 24 -5.89 -40.86 -20.30
CA ASP A 24 -5.83 -41.21 -18.89
C ASP A 24 -7.27 -41.28 -18.39
N ASP A 25 -7.92 -42.42 -18.66
CA ASP A 25 -9.32 -42.69 -18.25
C ASP A 25 -9.42 -42.84 -16.72
N ASP A 26 -8.29 -42.83 -16.00
CA ASP A 26 -8.18 -42.88 -14.55
C ASP A 26 -8.10 -41.47 -13.89
N PHE A 27 -8.15 -40.40 -14.69
CA PHE A 27 -8.15 -39.04 -14.13
C PHE A 27 -9.55 -38.72 -13.59
N HIS A 28 -9.74 -38.97 -12.34
CA HIS A 28 -10.93 -38.55 -11.61
C HIS A 28 -10.66 -37.20 -10.94
N LEU A 29 -11.46 -36.21 -11.31
CA LEU A 29 -11.51 -34.96 -10.56
C LEU A 29 -11.90 -35.24 -9.10
N ALA A 30 -11.24 -34.62 -8.15
CA ALA A 30 -11.69 -34.71 -6.78
C ALA A 30 -13.16 -34.20 -6.68
N PRO A 31 -13.94 -34.73 -5.74
CA PRO A 31 -15.28 -34.21 -5.51
C PRO A 31 -15.24 -32.72 -5.18
N ALA A 32 -16.28 -31.98 -5.55
CA ALA A 32 -16.39 -30.56 -5.22
C ALA A 32 -16.25 -30.38 -3.69
N PRO A 33 -15.52 -29.35 -3.23
CA PRO A 33 -15.35 -29.11 -1.81
C PRO A 33 -16.71 -28.79 -1.17
N ILE A 34 -16.91 -29.27 0.04
CA ILE A 34 -18.04 -28.86 0.88
C ILE A 34 -17.82 -27.39 1.28
N ALA A 35 -18.89 -26.63 1.45
CA ALA A 35 -18.80 -25.25 1.95
C ALA A 35 -17.98 -25.23 3.25
N PRO A 36 -17.00 -24.30 3.37
CA PRO A 36 -16.12 -24.30 4.51
C PRO A 36 -16.85 -23.96 5.80
N GLU A 37 -16.41 -24.60 6.89
CA GLU A 37 -16.80 -24.23 8.23
C GLU A 37 -15.70 -23.41 8.89
N PHE A 38 -16.09 -22.34 9.61
CA PHE A 38 -15.15 -21.52 10.36
C PHE A 38 -15.83 -20.84 11.55
N SER A 39 -15.07 -20.48 12.57
CA SER A 39 -15.51 -19.59 13.64
C SER A 39 -14.89 -18.21 13.49
N VAL A 40 -15.63 -17.21 13.99
CA VAL A 40 -15.19 -15.84 14.17
C VAL A 40 -15.54 -15.46 15.59
N GLU A 41 -14.53 -15.15 16.38
CA GLU A 41 -14.69 -14.82 17.79
C GLU A 41 -14.01 -13.49 18.06
N MET A 42 -14.70 -12.59 18.75
CA MET A 42 -14.12 -11.32 19.19
C MET A 42 -13.07 -11.60 20.26
N VAL A 43 -11.93 -10.91 20.17
CA VAL A 43 -10.88 -10.99 21.19
C VAL A 43 -11.40 -10.39 22.50
N GLU A 44 -11.21 -11.11 23.60
CA GLU A 44 -11.62 -10.61 24.91
C GLU A 44 -10.92 -9.28 25.25
N GLY A 45 -11.71 -8.26 25.56
CA GLY A 45 -11.21 -6.92 25.85
C GLY A 45 -10.93 -6.04 24.62
N ASP A 46 -11.00 -6.56 23.39
CA ASP A 46 -10.78 -5.80 22.17
C ASP A 46 -11.93 -6.02 21.16
N SER A 47 -12.90 -5.11 21.15
CA SER A 47 -14.09 -5.19 20.30
C SER A 47 -13.83 -4.98 18.81
N ASN A 48 -12.60 -4.66 18.44
CA ASN A 48 -12.19 -4.38 17.05
C ASN A 48 -11.38 -5.52 16.45
N ARG A 49 -10.96 -6.51 17.26
CA ARG A 49 -10.20 -7.68 16.80
C ARG A 49 -11.04 -8.94 16.82
N PHE A 50 -10.91 -9.74 15.79
CA PHE A 50 -11.60 -11.00 15.64
C PHE A 50 -10.61 -12.11 15.31
N VAL A 51 -10.67 -13.20 16.09
CA VAL A 51 -9.92 -14.43 15.81
C VAL A 51 -10.69 -15.24 14.80
N LEU A 52 -10.02 -15.65 13.76
CA LEU A 52 -10.53 -16.48 12.68
C LEU A 52 -9.99 -17.89 12.85
N ARG A 53 -10.84 -18.89 12.80
CA ARG A 53 -10.43 -20.30 12.85
C ARG A 53 -11.10 -21.06 11.73
N ASN A 54 -10.31 -21.61 10.83
CA ASN A 54 -10.79 -22.55 9.85
C ASN A 54 -11.07 -23.89 10.54
N LEU A 55 -12.28 -24.39 10.41
CA LEU A 55 -12.76 -25.67 10.96
C LEU A 55 -13.02 -26.68 9.84
N SER A 56 -12.74 -26.32 8.60
CA SER A 56 -12.97 -27.18 7.44
C SER A 56 -11.98 -28.33 7.40
N GLU A 57 -12.47 -29.54 7.12
CA GLU A 57 -11.64 -30.73 6.93
C GLU A 57 -11.46 -31.04 5.45
N GLY A 58 -10.33 -31.69 5.10
CA GLY A 58 -10.11 -32.25 3.76
C GLY A 58 -9.85 -31.24 2.65
N ASN A 59 -9.61 -29.96 2.95
CA ASN A 59 -9.29 -28.93 1.97
C ASN A 59 -7.79 -28.79 1.78
N PHE A 60 -7.38 -28.45 0.53
CA PHE A 60 -5.96 -28.33 0.19
C PHE A 60 -5.42 -26.92 0.38
N GLN A 61 -6.24 -25.91 0.06
CA GLN A 61 -5.89 -24.49 0.22
C GLN A 61 -7.08 -23.71 0.76
N TYR A 62 -6.78 -22.65 1.46
CA TYR A 62 -7.78 -21.70 1.96
C TYR A 62 -7.25 -20.27 1.85
N LEU A 63 -8.19 -19.34 1.68
CA LEU A 63 -7.93 -17.91 1.59
C LEU A 63 -9.04 -17.16 2.31
N TRP A 64 -8.68 -16.35 3.27
CA TRP A 64 -9.56 -15.38 3.90
C TRP A 64 -9.63 -14.12 3.06
N SER A 65 -10.84 -13.61 2.87
CA SER A 65 -11.11 -12.27 2.36
C SER A 65 -11.73 -11.44 3.47
N LEU A 66 -11.06 -10.33 3.81
CA LEU A 66 -11.32 -9.51 4.99
C LEU A 66 -11.43 -8.03 4.60
N PRO A 67 -12.43 -7.65 3.76
CA PRO A 67 -12.57 -6.28 3.26
C PRO A 67 -12.69 -5.29 4.43
N GLY A 68 -11.92 -4.20 4.38
CA GLY A 68 -11.85 -3.20 5.44
C GLY A 68 -11.01 -3.59 6.67
N GLY A 69 -10.53 -4.83 6.73
CA GLY A 69 -9.69 -5.32 7.82
C GLY A 69 -8.19 -5.25 7.56
N THR A 70 -7.43 -5.42 8.61
CA THR A 70 -5.98 -5.60 8.57
C THR A 70 -5.62 -6.93 9.25
N PRO A 71 -5.06 -7.93 8.51
CA PRO A 71 -4.81 -7.91 7.07
C PRO A 71 -6.11 -7.94 6.23
N LYS A 72 -6.04 -7.56 4.94
CA LYS A 72 -7.18 -7.62 4.01
C LYS A 72 -7.44 -9.03 3.48
N THR A 73 -6.41 -9.86 3.47
CA THR A 73 -6.46 -11.28 3.07
C THR A 73 -5.48 -12.08 3.91
N SER A 74 -5.75 -13.37 4.12
CA SER A 74 -4.83 -14.29 4.80
C SER A 74 -4.96 -15.69 4.23
N SER A 75 -3.86 -16.43 4.19
CA SER A 75 -3.82 -17.86 3.84
C SER A 75 -3.54 -18.76 5.05
N GLU A 76 -3.51 -18.20 6.24
CA GLU A 76 -3.29 -18.95 7.47
C GLU A 76 -4.57 -19.69 7.91
N ALA A 77 -4.41 -20.87 8.52
CA ALA A 77 -5.55 -21.64 9.05
C ALA A 77 -6.27 -20.89 10.17
N HIS A 78 -5.50 -20.18 10.97
CA HIS A 78 -5.96 -19.34 12.05
C HIS A 78 -5.27 -17.99 11.92
N ASP A 79 -6.05 -16.92 12.02
CA ASP A 79 -5.51 -15.57 11.94
C ASP A 79 -6.34 -14.64 12.82
N THR A 80 -5.92 -13.40 12.89
CA THR A 80 -6.62 -12.34 13.60
C THR A 80 -6.75 -11.13 12.69
N VAL A 81 -7.97 -10.61 12.55
CA VAL A 81 -8.25 -9.39 11.79
C VAL A 81 -8.59 -8.24 12.73
N LEU A 82 -8.05 -7.07 12.44
CA LEU A 82 -8.39 -5.81 13.09
C LEU A 82 -9.25 -4.98 12.12
N TYR A 83 -10.38 -4.47 12.61
CA TYR A 83 -11.19 -3.44 11.94
C TYR A 83 -11.07 -2.14 12.73
N THR A 84 -10.48 -1.12 12.12
CA THR A 84 -10.24 0.17 12.80
C THR A 84 -11.51 0.99 12.95
N ASP A 85 -12.41 0.91 11.98
CA ASP A 85 -13.60 1.74 11.96
C ASP A 85 -14.84 0.97 12.42
N ALA A 86 -15.80 1.69 13.01
CA ALA A 86 -17.11 1.13 13.30
C ALA A 86 -17.86 0.82 12.00
N GLY A 87 -18.53 -0.32 11.94
CA GLY A 87 -19.26 -0.74 10.74
C GLY A 87 -19.62 -2.21 10.75
N ASP A 88 -20.28 -2.62 9.67
CA ASP A 88 -20.60 -4.02 9.41
C ASP A 88 -19.63 -4.58 8.37
N TYR A 89 -18.96 -5.68 8.71
CA TYR A 89 -17.94 -6.30 7.87
C TYR A 89 -18.32 -7.73 7.53
N THR A 90 -17.96 -8.16 6.33
CA THR A 90 -18.18 -9.54 5.88
C THR A 90 -16.83 -10.26 5.77
N ILE A 91 -16.68 -11.33 6.54
CA ILE A 91 -15.54 -12.23 6.53
C ILE A 91 -15.88 -13.43 5.68
N THR A 92 -15.09 -13.70 4.64
CA THR A 92 -15.30 -14.83 3.74
C THR A 92 -14.10 -15.77 3.75
N LEU A 93 -14.36 -17.05 3.96
CA LEU A 93 -13.36 -18.10 3.78
C LEU A 93 -13.61 -18.81 2.44
N PHE A 94 -12.61 -18.81 1.58
CA PHE A 94 -12.55 -19.62 0.37
C PHE A 94 -11.72 -20.87 0.64
N VAL A 95 -12.18 -22.01 0.15
CA VAL A 95 -11.45 -23.28 0.19
C VAL A 95 -11.38 -23.87 -1.20
N SER A 96 -10.27 -24.54 -1.51
CA SER A 96 -10.08 -25.25 -2.75
C SER A 96 -9.81 -26.73 -2.48
N ALA A 97 -10.40 -27.61 -3.27
CA ALA A 97 -10.11 -29.02 -3.24
C ALA A 97 -8.80 -29.35 -3.96
N ALA A 98 -8.13 -30.41 -3.55
CA ALA A 98 -7.01 -30.98 -4.29
C ALA A 98 -7.46 -31.49 -5.68
N ASN A 99 -6.50 -31.67 -6.59
CA ASN A 99 -6.73 -32.31 -7.89
C ASN A 99 -7.85 -31.72 -8.75
N GLY A 100 -8.06 -30.40 -8.68
CA GLY A 100 -9.01 -29.70 -9.56
C GLY A 100 -10.49 -29.88 -9.20
N GLY A 101 -10.83 -30.32 -7.98
CA GLY A 101 -12.22 -30.52 -7.52
C GLY A 101 -13.03 -29.23 -7.34
N GLY A 102 -12.43 -28.05 -7.68
CA GLY A 102 -13.13 -26.77 -7.59
C GLY A 102 -12.89 -26.03 -6.26
N SER A 103 -13.70 -24.99 -6.05
CA SER A 103 -13.66 -24.17 -4.84
C SER A 103 -15.05 -23.96 -4.24
N ALA A 104 -15.10 -23.70 -2.96
CA ALA A 104 -16.31 -23.31 -2.23
C ALA A 104 -15.98 -22.13 -1.29
N SER A 105 -17.02 -21.42 -0.85
CA SER A 105 -16.85 -20.33 0.11
C SER A 105 -18.01 -20.27 1.09
N ALA A 106 -17.74 -19.70 2.26
CA ALA A 106 -18.76 -19.33 3.22
C ALA A 106 -18.42 -17.94 3.81
N SER A 107 -19.44 -17.21 4.23
CA SER A 107 -19.28 -15.87 4.77
C SER A 107 -20.00 -15.73 6.11
N LYS A 108 -19.43 -14.88 6.98
CA LYS A 108 -20.05 -14.43 8.22
C LYS A 108 -19.90 -12.93 8.33
N SER A 109 -20.93 -12.29 8.87
CA SER A 109 -20.90 -10.86 9.16
C SER A 109 -20.52 -10.64 10.62
N VAL A 110 -19.71 -9.60 10.86
CA VAL A 110 -19.37 -9.10 12.19
C VAL A 110 -19.70 -7.62 12.25
N GLN A 111 -20.13 -7.14 13.41
CA GLN A 111 -20.39 -5.74 13.64
C GLN A 111 -19.35 -5.17 14.60
N VAL A 112 -18.69 -4.09 14.20
CA VAL A 112 -17.79 -3.29 15.02
C VAL A 112 -18.56 -2.06 15.48
N LEU A 113 -18.81 -1.96 16.79
CA LEU A 113 -19.71 -0.95 17.36
C LEU A 113 -19.06 0.42 17.55
N ARG A 114 -17.74 0.49 17.55
CA ARG A 114 -16.96 1.72 17.76
C ARG A 114 -15.64 1.63 17.02
N ASN A 115 -15.08 2.77 16.69
CA ASN A 115 -13.72 2.84 16.15
C ASN A 115 -12.73 2.26 17.17
N ALA A 116 -11.70 1.60 16.65
CA ALA A 116 -10.60 1.12 17.50
C ALA A 116 -9.98 2.31 18.24
N PRO A 117 -9.68 2.15 19.54
CA PRO A 117 -8.96 3.20 20.23
C PRO A 117 -7.61 3.38 19.53
N MET A 118 -7.34 4.63 19.16
CA MET A 118 -6.10 5.01 18.51
C MET A 118 -4.95 4.77 19.46
N SER A 119 -3.97 3.97 19.04
CA SER A 119 -2.77 3.73 19.83
C SER A 119 -1.77 4.87 19.59
N CYS A 120 -1.55 5.70 20.59
CA CYS A 120 -0.47 6.69 20.54
C CYS A 120 0.88 6.00 20.78
N THR A 121 1.50 5.55 19.71
CA THR A 121 2.85 4.99 19.76
C THR A 121 3.88 6.08 20.00
N SER A 122 5.10 5.69 20.38
CA SER A 122 6.21 6.64 20.49
C SER A 122 6.49 7.38 19.18
N LYS A 123 6.35 6.71 18.05
CA LYS A 123 6.51 7.31 16.71
C LYS A 123 5.42 8.35 16.42
N MET A 124 4.17 8.00 16.71
CA MET A 124 3.06 8.94 16.57
C MET A 124 3.26 10.16 17.47
N SER A 125 3.69 9.97 18.72
CA SER A 125 4.00 11.04 19.65
C SER A 125 5.14 11.96 19.14
N LEU A 126 6.17 11.41 18.49
CA LEU A 126 7.23 12.20 17.86
C LEU A 126 6.71 13.06 16.71
N LEU A 127 5.80 12.49 15.89
CA LEU A 127 5.22 13.20 14.76
C LEU A 127 4.28 14.32 15.19
N THR A 128 3.41 14.06 16.18
CA THR A 128 2.31 14.94 16.57
C THR A 128 2.60 15.78 17.80
N GLY A 129 3.79 15.64 18.42
CA GLY A 129 4.15 16.36 19.65
C GLY A 129 3.47 15.81 20.90
N GLY A 130 2.84 14.64 20.82
CA GLY A 130 2.14 13.99 21.93
C GLY A 130 0.82 13.38 21.50
N CYS A 131 0.08 12.82 22.44
CA CYS A 131 -1.17 12.10 22.20
C CYS A 131 -2.42 12.95 22.43
N GLY A 132 -2.28 14.26 22.47
CA GLY A 132 -3.37 15.24 22.70
C GLY A 132 -3.79 16.01 21.46
N ALA A 133 -4.47 17.10 21.69
CA ALA A 133 -5.05 17.97 20.68
C ALA A 133 -4.13 19.11 20.19
N ASP A 134 -3.00 19.35 20.87
CA ASP A 134 -2.15 20.53 20.58
C ASP A 134 -1.45 20.43 19.22
N GLY A 135 -1.05 19.20 18.83
CA GLY A 135 -0.36 18.94 17.58
C GLY A 135 1.07 19.47 17.54
N LYS A 136 1.78 19.15 16.46
CA LYS A 136 3.14 19.62 16.17
C LYS A 136 3.26 20.00 14.72
N CYS A 137 3.88 21.14 14.46
CA CYS A 137 4.16 21.60 13.10
C CYS A 137 5.63 21.37 12.74
N TRP A 138 5.83 21.03 11.48
CA TRP A 138 7.12 20.81 10.85
C TRP A 138 7.30 21.83 9.73
N THR A 139 8.46 22.44 9.64
CA THR A 139 8.81 23.36 8.55
C THR A 139 10.13 22.95 7.92
N PHE A 140 10.43 23.42 6.71
CA PHE A 140 11.70 23.11 6.08
C PHE A 140 12.90 23.56 6.91
N THR A 141 13.93 22.72 6.96
CA THR A 141 15.22 23.13 7.51
C THR A 141 15.89 24.17 6.60
N HIS A 142 16.66 25.07 7.21
CA HIS A 142 17.40 26.10 6.48
C HIS A 142 18.78 25.64 5.97
N VAL A 143 19.21 24.42 6.28
CA VAL A 143 20.50 23.89 5.83
C VAL A 143 20.43 23.38 4.39
N ALA A 144 21.57 23.19 3.75
CA ALA A 144 21.63 22.60 2.42
C ALA A 144 21.00 21.19 2.41
N GLY A 145 20.24 20.88 1.38
CA GLY A 145 19.56 19.60 1.24
C GLY A 145 18.19 19.53 1.92
N ALA A 146 17.57 20.66 2.26
CA ALA A 146 16.18 20.71 2.69
C ALA A 146 15.23 20.04 1.67
N VAL A 147 15.52 20.25 0.39
CA VAL A 147 14.88 19.55 -0.74
C VAL A 147 15.97 18.92 -1.58
N LYS A 148 15.84 17.62 -1.85
CA LYS A 148 16.66 16.89 -2.81
C LYS A 148 15.76 16.21 -3.82
N VAL A 149 16.18 16.18 -5.10
CA VAL A 149 15.41 15.61 -6.21
C VAL A 149 16.30 14.71 -7.05
N GLY A 150 15.75 13.60 -7.51
CA GLY A 150 16.49 12.69 -8.38
C GLY A 150 15.61 11.66 -9.08
N PRO A 151 16.19 10.84 -9.96
CA PRO A 151 15.44 9.91 -10.79
C PRO A 151 14.89 8.70 -10.03
N GLY A 152 15.46 8.37 -8.88
CA GLY A 152 15.15 7.16 -8.14
C GLY A 152 15.04 7.37 -6.64
N TYR A 153 14.53 6.34 -5.96
CA TYR A 153 14.23 6.36 -4.53
C TYR A 153 15.43 6.73 -3.64
N ASP A 154 16.64 6.31 -4.01
CA ASP A 154 17.90 6.57 -3.30
C ASP A 154 18.90 7.40 -4.13
N ASP A 155 18.45 7.99 -5.24
CA ASP A 155 19.29 8.80 -6.13
C ASP A 155 18.71 10.22 -6.27
N TYR A 156 19.41 11.20 -5.74
CA TYR A 156 19.04 12.62 -5.73
C TYR A 156 20.02 13.48 -6.55
N SER A 157 20.46 12.94 -7.69
CA SER A 157 21.47 13.56 -8.56
C SER A 157 20.97 14.76 -9.35
N TRP A 158 19.65 15.01 -9.41
CA TRP A 158 19.13 16.13 -10.21
C TRP A 158 19.25 17.49 -9.51
N TYR A 159 18.95 17.55 -8.21
CA TYR A 159 18.96 18.79 -7.47
C TYR A 159 19.17 18.57 -5.97
N THR A 160 19.87 19.51 -5.36
CA THR A 160 19.99 19.65 -3.90
C THR A 160 19.90 21.13 -3.57
N SER A 161 18.94 21.50 -2.75
CA SER A 161 18.78 22.90 -2.34
C SER A 161 20.02 23.40 -1.58
N PRO A 162 20.54 24.60 -1.88
CA PRO A 162 21.58 25.22 -1.05
C PRO A 162 21.03 25.66 0.30
N THR A 163 21.90 26.06 1.20
CA THR A 163 21.51 26.70 2.48
C THR A 163 20.65 27.93 2.19
N ASN A 164 19.52 28.06 2.87
CA ASN A 164 18.49 29.09 2.61
C ASN A 164 18.07 29.20 1.14
N GLY A 165 18.04 28.07 0.43
CA GLY A 165 17.82 28.04 -1.01
C GLY A 165 16.39 27.84 -1.44
N LEU A 166 15.42 27.81 -0.53
CA LEU A 166 14.00 27.78 -0.82
C LEU A 166 13.42 29.19 -0.79
N GLN A 167 12.21 29.34 -1.28
CA GLN A 167 11.51 30.63 -1.25
C GLN A 167 10.90 30.88 0.13
N ASP A 168 10.65 32.16 0.46
CA ASP A 168 10.02 32.54 1.73
C ASP A 168 8.67 31.84 1.92
N ALA A 169 7.88 31.71 0.86
CA ALA A 169 6.60 30.99 0.82
C ALA A 169 6.71 29.47 1.02
N GLN A 170 7.92 28.91 1.16
CA GLN A 170 8.16 27.51 1.54
C GLN A 170 8.70 27.41 2.97
N TYR A 171 9.43 28.43 3.41
CA TYR A 171 9.98 28.47 4.77
C TYR A 171 8.95 28.89 5.81
N ASP A 172 7.92 29.62 5.43
CA ASP A 172 6.84 30.02 6.33
C ASP A 172 5.71 28.98 6.41
N ASP A 173 5.80 27.91 5.59
CA ASP A 173 4.88 26.76 5.67
C ASP A 173 5.07 25.97 6.97
N GLY A 174 3.93 25.58 7.56
CA GLY A 174 3.88 24.70 8.71
C GLY A 174 3.03 23.46 8.39
N PHE A 175 3.66 22.29 8.34
CA PHE A 175 2.97 21.00 8.14
C PHE A 175 2.64 20.40 9.50
N CYS A 176 1.40 20.59 9.94
CA CYS A 176 0.97 20.31 11.31
C CYS A 176 0.21 18.99 11.39
N PHE A 177 0.60 18.16 12.35
CA PHE A 177 -0.05 16.88 12.65
C PHE A 177 -0.60 16.90 14.07
N THR A 178 -1.86 16.54 14.24
CA THR A 178 -2.52 16.42 15.53
C THR A 178 -2.95 14.98 15.74
N PHE A 179 -2.65 14.41 16.91
CA PHE A 179 -3.01 13.04 17.23
C PHE A 179 -4.53 12.87 17.36
N GLU A 180 -5.19 13.79 18.05
CA GLU A 180 -6.63 13.74 18.19
C GLU A 180 -7.30 13.93 16.83
N ASN A 181 -8.11 12.97 16.44
CA ASN A 181 -8.79 12.85 15.12
C ASN A 181 -7.84 12.72 13.92
N LEU A 182 -6.52 12.48 14.11
CA LEU A 182 -5.52 12.35 13.03
C LEU A 182 -5.56 13.48 12.00
N VAL A 183 -5.58 14.70 12.47
CA VAL A 183 -5.70 15.88 11.61
C VAL A 183 -4.35 16.29 11.04
N PHE A 184 -4.32 16.52 9.73
CA PHE A 184 -3.23 17.19 9.02
C PHE A 184 -3.66 18.57 8.55
N GLN A 185 -2.82 19.56 8.76
CA GLN A 185 -3.03 20.92 8.26
C GLN A 185 -1.73 21.47 7.67
N ASN A 186 -1.79 21.89 6.42
CA ASN A 186 -0.72 22.68 5.79
C ASN A 186 -1.04 24.16 6.03
N LYS A 187 -0.29 24.80 6.93
CA LYS A 187 -0.38 26.24 7.24
C LYS A 187 0.58 27.00 6.34
N ASN A 188 0.13 27.30 5.13
CA ASN A 188 0.94 27.92 4.07
C ASN A 188 0.78 29.45 3.97
N ASN A 189 0.22 30.10 4.97
CA ASN A 189 -0.04 31.55 4.97
C ASN A 189 -0.77 32.08 3.72
N GLY A 190 -1.56 31.20 3.08
CA GLY A 190 -2.40 31.52 1.91
C GLY A 190 -1.66 31.48 0.57
N GLN A 191 -0.42 31.02 0.53
CA GLN A 191 0.38 30.89 -0.69
C GLN A 191 1.15 29.56 -0.71
N SER A 192 1.32 28.99 -1.90
CA SER A 192 2.23 27.86 -2.13
C SER A 192 3.00 28.05 -3.41
N VAL A 193 4.20 27.47 -3.49
CA VAL A 193 5.04 27.52 -4.69
C VAL A 193 4.53 26.49 -5.69
N ASP A 194 4.09 26.98 -6.87
CA ASP A 194 3.55 26.19 -7.96
C ASP A 194 4.66 25.70 -8.90
N PRO A 195 5.02 24.41 -8.90
CA PRO A 195 6.10 23.87 -9.74
C PRO A 195 5.75 23.88 -11.23
N TRP A 196 4.47 23.89 -11.58
CA TRP A 196 3.99 23.90 -12.96
C TRP A 196 3.83 25.30 -13.52
N ASN A 197 3.96 26.33 -12.69
CA ASN A 197 3.90 27.73 -13.07
C ASN A 197 5.25 28.44 -12.83
N GLY A 198 6.35 27.76 -13.19
CA GLY A 198 7.70 28.32 -13.07
C GLY A 198 8.15 28.57 -11.64
N TYR A 199 7.63 27.82 -10.68
CA TYR A 199 7.88 27.97 -9.24
C TYR A 199 7.47 29.35 -8.69
N ALA A 200 6.41 29.93 -9.23
CA ALA A 200 5.83 31.15 -8.67
C ALA A 200 5.07 30.83 -7.38
N ALA A 201 5.20 31.73 -6.37
CA ALA A 201 4.30 31.69 -5.23
C ALA A 201 2.92 32.18 -5.65
N VAL A 202 1.91 31.34 -5.49
CA VAL A 202 0.52 31.61 -5.89
C VAL A 202 -0.44 31.47 -4.71
N PRO A 203 -1.55 32.20 -4.72
CA PRO A 203 -2.60 32.00 -3.71
C PRO A 203 -3.10 30.55 -3.74
N TYR A 204 -3.09 29.90 -2.58
CA TYR A 204 -3.55 28.51 -2.42
C TYR A 204 -4.05 28.29 -1.00
N ASP A 205 -5.20 27.66 -0.87
CA ASP A 205 -5.76 27.23 0.43
C ASP A 205 -5.85 25.71 0.43
N PRO A 206 -4.91 25.00 1.09
CA PRO A 206 -4.91 23.55 1.14
C PRO A 206 -6.01 22.98 2.07
N GLY A 207 -6.60 23.79 2.94
CA GLY A 207 -7.57 23.34 3.92
C GLY A 207 -6.98 22.46 5.03
N ILE A 208 -7.87 21.66 5.62
CA ILE A 208 -7.56 20.69 6.67
C ILE A 208 -8.03 19.33 6.19
N SER A 209 -7.24 18.28 6.41
CA SER A 209 -7.58 16.92 6.05
C SER A 209 -7.17 15.94 7.15
N ASP A 210 -7.44 14.66 6.93
CA ASP A 210 -6.98 13.59 7.78
C ASP A 210 -5.63 13.07 7.26
N PHE A 211 -4.87 12.39 8.13
CA PHE A 211 -3.73 11.59 7.74
C PHE A 211 -3.81 10.18 8.30
N VAL A 212 -3.09 9.25 7.69
CA VAL A 212 -2.93 7.89 8.19
C VAL A 212 -1.44 7.61 8.41
N PHE A 213 -1.11 7.07 9.58
CA PHE A 213 0.24 6.59 9.88
C PHE A 213 0.28 5.08 9.65
N LEU A 214 1.08 4.64 8.70
CA LEU A 214 1.19 3.25 8.26
C LEU A 214 2.53 2.68 8.71
N GLU A 215 2.51 1.84 9.76
CA GLU A 215 3.75 1.27 10.28
C GLU A 215 4.28 0.15 9.38
N GLY A 216 5.56 0.25 8.99
CA GLY A 216 6.29 -0.79 8.28
C GLY A 216 5.84 -1.09 6.86
N THR A 217 5.01 -0.25 6.24
CA THR A 217 4.42 -0.49 4.91
C THR A 217 5.25 0.05 3.75
N GLY A 218 6.20 0.93 4.04
CA GLY A 218 7.03 1.59 3.04
C GLY A 218 8.25 0.80 2.60
N ALA A 219 9.03 1.39 1.72
CA ALA A 219 10.24 0.79 1.15
C ALA A 219 11.22 0.34 2.25
N GLY A 220 11.60 -0.95 2.20
CA GLY A 220 12.50 -1.54 3.21
C GLY A 220 11.91 -1.62 4.61
N GLY A 221 10.58 -1.66 4.75
CA GLY A 221 9.88 -1.74 6.02
C GLY A 221 9.84 -0.40 6.78
N ARG A 222 9.96 0.72 6.08
CA ARG A 222 9.78 2.05 6.67
C ARG A 222 8.33 2.32 7.00
N ASP A 223 8.11 3.21 7.95
CA ASP A 223 6.77 3.75 8.19
C ASP A 223 6.40 4.73 7.08
N GLN A 224 5.10 4.92 6.86
CA GLN A 224 4.59 5.86 5.87
C GLN A 224 3.57 6.82 6.47
N LEU A 225 3.46 7.98 5.85
CA LEU A 225 2.36 8.91 6.02
C LEU A 225 1.54 8.91 4.74
N LEU A 226 0.24 8.71 4.86
CA LEU A 226 -0.72 8.94 3.78
C LEU A 226 -1.55 10.17 4.14
N LEU A 227 -1.41 11.23 3.36
CA LEU A 227 -2.24 12.44 3.46
C LEU A 227 -3.50 12.25 2.61
N GLN A 228 -4.63 12.76 3.10
CA GLN A 228 -5.90 12.63 2.39
C GLN A 228 -6.17 13.88 1.52
N ASP A 229 -7.20 13.83 0.70
CA ASP A 229 -7.77 14.96 -0.05
C ASP A 229 -6.74 15.72 -0.93
N ASP A 230 -5.87 14.98 -1.63
CA ASP A 230 -4.82 15.53 -2.51
C ASP A 230 -3.82 16.47 -1.82
N GLN A 231 -3.72 16.38 -0.51
CA GLN A 231 -2.75 17.12 0.27
C GLN A 231 -1.30 16.75 -0.10
N PHE A 232 -0.40 17.65 0.20
CA PHE A 232 1.04 17.43 0.06
C PHE A 232 1.80 17.95 1.28
N MET A 233 3.01 17.47 1.46
CA MET A 233 3.94 17.96 2.46
C MET A 233 5.22 18.44 1.80
N GLY A 234 5.58 19.68 2.03
CA GLY A 234 6.80 20.30 1.54
C GLY A 234 6.67 20.92 0.15
N VAL A 235 6.70 20.13 -0.91
CA VAL A 235 6.59 20.61 -2.30
C VAL A 235 5.29 20.12 -2.93
N TRP A 236 4.64 21.00 -3.72
CA TRP A 236 3.29 20.75 -4.21
C TRP A 236 3.20 19.56 -5.18
N ASP A 237 4.28 19.27 -5.89
CA ASP A 237 4.39 18.13 -6.79
C ASP A 237 4.93 16.84 -6.10
N SER A 238 4.95 16.80 -4.78
CA SER A 238 5.15 15.54 -4.05
C SER A 238 3.87 14.73 -3.98
N ASP A 239 4.01 13.39 -4.05
CA ASP A 239 2.92 12.47 -3.79
C ASP A 239 2.43 12.60 -2.33
N ASN A 240 1.18 12.25 -2.10
CA ASN A 240 0.56 12.26 -0.78
C ASN A 240 0.94 11.04 0.09
N LEU A 241 1.60 10.03 -0.48
CA LEU A 241 2.16 8.88 0.24
C LEU A 241 3.67 9.09 0.43
N LEU A 242 4.09 9.27 1.68
CA LEU A 242 5.45 9.61 2.03
C LEU A 242 6.09 8.52 2.90
N ASP A 243 7.27 8.02 2.52
CA ASP A 243 8.07 7.13 3.36
C ASP A 243 8.81 7.95 4.42
N ILE A 244 8.70 7.57 5.68
CA ILE A 244 9.45 8.18 6.78
C ILE A 244 10.85 7.57 6.82
N VAL A 245 11.85 8.34 6.46
CA VAL A 245 13.26 7.93 6.52
C VAL A 245 13.82 8.10 7.93
N LYS A 246 13.45 9.20 8.58
CA LYS A 246 13.86 9.54 9.93
C LYS A 246 12.77 10.33 10.63
N LEU A 247 12.51 10.00 11.88
CA LEU A 247 11.59 10.74 12.74
C LEU A 247 12.17 10.79 14.15
N THR A 248 12.46 12.00 14.61
CA THR A 248 12.99 12.32 15.95
C THR A 248 12.23 13.51 16.53
N GLU A 249 12.56 13.94 17.72
CA GLU A 249 11.98 15.15 18.31
C GLU A 249 12.29 16.42 17.50
N THR A 250 13.43 16.43 16.79
CA THR A 250 13.97 17.62 16.14
C THR A 250 14.13 17.52 14.64
N GLU A 251 13.83 16.36 14.03
CA GLU A 251 14.02 16.16 12.60
C GLU A 251 13.02 15.13 12.05
N LEU A 252 12.39 15.50 10.94
CA LEU A 252 11.59 14.61 10.11
C LEU A 252 12.16 14.61 8.70
N ILE A 253 12.53 13.42 8.19
CA ILE A 253 12.95 13.22 6.80
C ILE A 253 11.94 12.28 6.16
N VAL A 254 11.36 12.72 5.05
CA VAL A 254 10.44 11.92 4.27
C VAL A 254 10.89 11.80 2.82
N ARG A 255 10.45 10.74 2.16
CA ARG A 255 10.59 10.54 0.72
C ARG A 255 9.24 10.39 0.06
N ALA A 256 9.05 11.08 -1.05
CA ALA A 256 7.84 11.03 -1.85
C ALA A 256 8.18 10.91 -3.33
N ARG A 257 7.32 10.26 -4.10
CA ARG A 257 7.39 10.34 -5.57
C ARG A 257 6.99 11.71 -6.04
N GLN A 258 7.53 12.11 -7.18
CA GLN A 258 7.04 13.28 -7.90
C GLN A 258 5.74 12.92 -8.63
N ARG A 259 4.76 13.83 -8.61
CA ARG A 259 3.47 13.69 -9.32
C ARG A 259 3.32 14.75 -10.41
N ASP A 260 2.46 14.46 -11.37
CA ASP A 260 2.05 15.39 -12.42
C ASP A 260 0.97 16.38 -11.89
N PRO A 261 0.57 17.40 -12.70
CA PRO A 261 -0.48 18.34 -12.30
C PRO A 261 -1.86 17.71 -12.03
N ASN A 262 -2.08 16.48 -12.47
CA ASN A 262 -3.34 15.74 -12.23
C ASN A 262 -3.25 14.82 -11.00
N GLY A 263 -2.13 14.88 -10.26
CA GLY A 263 -1.90 14.06 -9.08
C GLY A 263 -1.38 12.65 -9.35
N ALA A 264 -1.09 12.28 -10.62
CA ALA A 264 -0.56 10.95 -10.94
C ALA A 264 0.95 10.88 -10.68
N PRO A 265 1.44 9.83 -9.99
CA PRO A 265 2.87 9.64 -9.76
C PRO A 265 3.63 9.48 -11.09
N LEU A 266 4.73 10.22 -11.25
CA LEU A 266 5.60 10.12 -12.42
C LEU A 266 6.38 8.79 -12.42
N ALA A 267 6.76 8.31 -13.60
CA ALA A 267 7.57 7.09 -13.74
C ALA A 267 8.96 7.24 -13.10
N GLN A 268 9.51 8.45 -13.12
CA GLN A 268 10.76 8.85 -12.48
C GLN A 268 10.53 10.16 -11.74
N GLY A 269 11.34 10.41 -10.75
CA GLY A 269 11.26 11.60 -9.90
C GLY A 269 10.90 11.24 -8.46
N TRP A 270 11.84 11.55 -7.57
CA TRP A 270 11.70 11.35 -6.15
C TRP A 270 12.23 12.56 -5.41
N PHE A 271 11.56 12.89 -4.34
CA PHE A 271 12.00 13.89 -3.37
C PHE A 271 12.53 13.21 -2.11
N GLU A 272 13.55 13.78 -1.52
CA GLU A 272 13.84 13.68 -0.09
C GLU A 272 13.69 15.07 0.51
N LEU A 273 12.81 15.17 1.51
CA LEU A 273 12.42 16.44 2.14
C LEU A 273 12.80 16.39 3.61
N VAL A 274 13.46 17.43 4.09
CA VAL A 274 14.01 17.51 5.46
C VAL A 274 13.37 18.65 6.22
N PHE A 275 12.75 18.31 7.33
CA PHE A 275 11.99 19.24 8.17
C PHE A 275 12.55 19.29 9.59
N MET A 276 12.31 20.41 10.24
CA MET A 276 12.55 20.67 11.65
C MET A 276 11.24 21.11 12.33
N PRO A 277 11.09 21.01 13.64
CA PRO A 277 9.95 21.59 14.36
C PRO A 277 9.87 23.10 14.13
N GLN A 278 8.64 23.58 13.93
CA GLN A 278 8.34 25.01 13.83
C GLN A 278 8.27 25.65 15.22
#